data_0f607e5a23dff1c3340f75148bbc3c3d
#
_entry.id   0f607e5a23dff1c3340f75148bbc3c3d
#
_cell.length_a   1.000
_cell.length_b   1.000
_cell.length_c   1.000
_cell.angle_alpha   90.00
_cell.angle_beta   90.00
_cell.angle_gamma   90.00
#
_symmetry.space_group_name_H-M   'P 1'
#
loop_
_entity.id
_entity.type
_entity.pdbx_description
1 polymer ?
#
loop_
_entity_poly.entity_id
_entity_poly.type
_entity_poly.pdbx_seq_one_letter_code
_entity_poly.pdbx_strand_id
1 'polypeptide(L)'
;MYKRQVQSNLRLSDEPIASDLIPKGHADLIISLEPMESLRYLPYLKKEGWLVTNSRPFVNIPNYPEIEKVNAELDKLPHKVVLDVEEIAKEAGSVRAANIVMLGAAAPFIGIEYDKIEAGIRQIFGRKGEDIVNMNLKALKAGYDLAQSLR
;
A
#
# COMPACT_ATOMS: atom_id res chain seq x y z
N MET A 1 4.31 7.30 24.50
CA MET A 1 5.35 7.44 23.43
C MET A 1 4.62 7.51 22.12
N TYR A 2 4.52 8.70 21.52
CA TYR A 2 3.88 8.86 20.21
C TYR A 2 4.72 8.12 19.18
N LYS A 3 4.16 7.11 18.53
CA LYS A 3 4.82 6.48 17.37
C LYS A 3 4.96 7.56 16.29
N ARG A 4 6.18 7.89 15.93
CA ARG A 4 6.45 8.80 14.82
C ARG A 4 5.84 8.19 13.56
N GLN A 5 5.03 8.98 12.86
CA GLN A 5 4.62 8.66 11.50
C GLN A 5 5.87 8.47 10.64
N VAL A 6 5.86 7.41 9.84
CA VAL A 6 6.94 7.16 8.87
C VAL A 6 6.37 7.45 7.49
N GLN A 7 6.96 8.43 6.83
CA GLN A 7 6.71 8.74 5.43
C GLN A 7 7.94 8.37 4.62
N SER A 8 7.72 7.77 3.46
CA SER A 8 8.77 7.51 2.48
C SER A 8 8.33 8.03 1.11
N ASN A 9 9.25 8.63 0.37
CA ASN A 9 9.05 9.00 -1.03
C ASN A 9 9.86 8.05 -1.89
N LEU A 10 9.23 7.53 -2.94
CA LEU A 10 9.87 6.71 -3.97
C LEU A 10 9.62 7.37 -5.33
N ARG A 11 10.68 7.58 -6.09
CA ARG A 11 10.61 8.05 -7.48
C ARG A 11 11.33 7.06 -8.37
N LEU A 12 10.70 6.76 -9.49
CA LEU A 12 11.25 5.87 -10.52
C LEU A 12 11.24 6.63 -11.85
N SER A 13 12.36 6.63 -12.57
CA SER A 13 12.49 7.31 -13.86
C SER A 13 13.66 6.72 -14.63
N ASP A 14 13.55 6.70 -15.94
CA ASP A 14 14.66 6.41 -16.86
C ASP A 14 15.57 7.63 -17.03
N GLU A 15 15.11 8.82 -16.60
CA GLU A 15 15.86 10.06 -16.60
C GLU A 15 16.43 10.40 -15.20
N PRO A 16 17.49 11.22 -15.12
CA PRO A 16 18.06 11.62 -13.83
C PRO A 16 17.05 12.28 -12.90
N ILE A 17 16.99 11.82 -11.66
CA ILE A 17 16.10 12.36 -10.62
C ILE A 17 16.84 13.43 -9.84
N ALA A 18 16.39 14.69 -9.91
CA ALA A 18 17.03 15.83 -9.26
C ALA A 18 16.65 15.96 -7.76
N SER A 19 15.57 15.35 -7.30
CA SER A 19 15.09 15.42 -5.91
C SER A 19 14.36 14.17 -5.51
N ASP A 20 14.57 13.70 -4.28
CA ASP A 20 13.86 12.56 -3.70
C ASP A 20 12.41 12.91 -3.30
N LEU A 21 12.12 14.20 -3.09
CA LEU A 21 10.83 14.66 -2.61
C LEU A 21 9.81 14.72 -3.74
N ILE A 22 8.59 14.29 -3.45
CA ILE A 22 7.45 14.41 -4.34
C ILE A 22 6.67 15.68 -3.95
N PRO A 23 6.51 16.67 -4.85
CA PRO A 23 5.72 17.87 -4.58
C PRO A 23 4.22 17.55 -4.43
N LYS A 24 3.48 18.47 -3.80
CA LYS A 24 2.01 18.37 -3.75
C LYS A 24 1.41 18.29 -5.15
N GLY A 25 0.42 17.41 -5.32
CA GLY A 25 -0.25 17.18 -6.59
C GLY A 25 0.54 16.38 -7.63
N HIS A 26 1.68 15.77 -7.27
CA HIS A 26 2.56 15.07 -8.21
C HIS A 26 2.77 13.58 -7.90
N ALA A 27 2.20 13.05 -6.83
CA ALA A 27 2.27 11.63 -6.54
C ALA A 27 1.33 10.84 -7.47
N ASP A 28 1.86 9.86 -8.17
CA ASP A 28 1.07 8.92 -8.99
C ASP A 28 0.30 7.94 -8.11
N LEU A 29 0.88 7.59 -6.97
CA LEU A 29 0.36 6.58 -6.05
C LEU A 29 0.65 6.97 -4.60
N ILE A 30 -0.35 6.81 -3.75
CA ILE A 30 -0.20 6.80 -2.29
C ILE A 30 -0.49 5.38 -1.80
N ILE A 31 0.42 4.83 -1.00
CA ILE A 31 0.26 3.55 -0.32
C ILE A 31 0.24 3.83 1.17
N SER A 32 -0.81 3.42 1.87
CA SER A 32 -0.96 3.66 3.30
C SER A 32 -1.47 2.43 4.05
N LEU A 33 -0.81 2.09 5.16
CA LEU A 33 -1.24 1.02 6.05
C LEU A 33 -2.32 1.46 7.05
N GLU A 34 -2.75 2.73 6.98
CA GLU A 34 -3.71 3.33 7.91
C GLU A 34 -4.61 4.32 7.16
N PRO A 35 -5.96 4.16 7.23
CA PRO A 35 -6.89 4.92 6.38
C PRO A 35 -6.89 6.44 6.67
N MET A 36 -6.87 6.88 7.94
CA MET A 36 -6.84 8.30 8.27
C MET A 36 -5.54 8.96 7.79
N GLU A 37 -4.41 8.25 7.91
CA GLU A 37 -3.13 8.76 7.42
C GLU A 37 -3.13 8.92 5.90
N SER A 38 -3.80 8.02 5.18
CA SER A 38 -3.94 8.15 3.74
C SER A 38 -4.60 9.47 3.33
N LEU A 39 -5.67 9.87 4.04
CA LEU A 39 -6.37 11.14 3.80
C LEU A 39 -5.47 12.36 4.04
N ARG A 40 -4.56 12.28 5.01
CA ARG A 40 -3.62 13.36 5.34
C ARG A 40 -2.64 13.65 4.19
N TYR A 41 -2.32 12.65 3.39
CA TYR A 41 -1.40 12.76 2.26
C TYR A 41 -2.09 12.99 0.90
N LEU A 42 -3.42 13.03 0.84
CA LEU A 42 -4.16 13.32 -0.40
C LEU A 42 -3.70 14.60 -1.13
N PRO A 43 -3.28 15.69 -0.44
CA PRO A 43 -2.75 16.86 -1.14
C PRO A 43 -1.54 16.60 -2.03
N TYR A 44 -0.84 15.47 -1.84
CA TYR A 44 0.28 15.07 -2.69
C TYR A 44 -0.15 14.28 -3.92
N LEU A 45 -1.35 13.65 -3.88
CA LEU A 45 -1.85 12.84 -4.98
C LEU A 45 -2.22 13.71 -6.17
N LYS A 46 -1.79 13.32 -7.37
CA LYS A 46 -2.26 13.96 -8.60
C LYS A 46 -3.73 13.59 -8.87
N LYS A 47 -4.39 14.37 -9.73
CA LYS A 47 -5.81 14.18 -10.04
C LYS A 47 -6.17 12.77 -10.53
N GLU A 48 -5.30 12.18 -11.35
CA GLU A 48 -5.45 10.82 -11.91
C GLU A 48 -4.66 9.76 -11.11
N GLY A 49 -4.17 10.12 -9.91
CA GLY A 49 -3.40 9.24 -9.06
C GLY A 49 -4.27 8.24 -8.31
N TRP A 50 -3.67 7.16 -7.88
CA TRP A 50 -4.32 6.09 -7.13
C TRP A 50 -3.99 6.13 -5.64
N LEU A 51 -4.98 5.84 -4.82
CA LEU A 51 -4.80 5.58 -3.40
C LEU A 51 -5.00 4.08 -3.13
N VAL A 52 -4.02 3.45 -2.50
CA VAL A 52 -4.13 2.08 -1.98
C VAL A 52 -3.96 2.13 -0.47
N THR A 53 -4.98 1.73 0.28
CA THR A 53 -4.97 1.87 1.74
C THR A 53 -5.62 0.69 2.45
N ASN A 54 -5.19 0.47 3.70
CA ASN A 54 -5.84 -0.48 4.60
C ASN A 54 -7.21 0.06 5.03
N SER A 55 -8.18 -0.82 5.21
CA SER A 55 -9.51 -0.48 5.74
C SER A 55 -9.53 -0.41 7.27
N ARG A 56 -8.61 -1.09 7.95
CA ARG A 56 -8.56 -1.12 9.41
C ARG A 56 -7.86 0.11 9.98
N PRO A 57 -8.52 0.86 10.89
CA PRO A 57 -7.89 1.97 11.58
C PRO A 57 -6.88 1.47 12.62
N PHE A 58 -5.79 2.20 12.79
CA PHE A 58 -4.88 2.01 13.91
C PHE A 58 -5.12 3.10 14.96
N VAL A 59 -6.09 2.87 15.84
CA VAL A 59 -6.50 3.82 16.87
C VAL A 59 -5.43 3.94 17.95
N ASN A 60 -4.51 4.88 17.79
CA ASN A 60 -3.41 5.15 18.73
C ASN A 60 -3.42 6.58 19.29
N ILE A 61 -4.47 7.34 19.00
CA ILE A 61 -4.68 8.71 19.48
C ILE A 61 -6.07 8.84 20.12
N PRO A 62 -6.23 9.66 21.18
CA PRO A 62 -7.51 9.80 21.89
C PRO A 62 -8.65 10.34 21.01
N ASN A 63 -8.31 11.18 20.02
CA ASN A 63 -9.25 11.88 19.15
C ASN A 63 -9.25 11.28 17.74
N TYR A 64 -9.17 9.95 17.61
CA TYR A 64 -9.32 9.33 16.31
C TYR A 64 -10.75 9.60 15.77
N PRO A 65 -10.90 10.04 14.51
CA PRO A 65 -12.21 10.27 13.94
C PRO A 65 -13.05 8.99 13.90
N GLU A 66 -14.37 9.12 13.89
CA GLU A 66 -15.27 8.00 13.64
C GLU A 66 -14.92 7.37 12.27
N ILE A 67 -14.77 6.05 12.23
CA ILE A 67 -14.31 5.34 11.04
C ILE A 67 -15.26 5.54 9.86
N GLU A 68 -16.54 5.73 10.12
CA GLU A 68 -17.57 6.02 9.12
C GLU A 68 -17.27 7.34 8.39
N LYS A 69 -16.76 8.36 9.10
CA LYS A 69 -16.37 9.64 8.51
C LYS A 69 -15.12 9.48 7.64
N VAL A 70 -14.16 8.68 8.10
CA VAL A 70 -12.94 8.38 7.33
C VAL A 70 -13.31 7.65 6.04
N ASN A 71 -14.15 6.62 6.12
CA ASN A 71 -14.64 5.86 4.98
C ASN A 71 -15.42 6.75 3.98
N ALA A 72 -16.29 7.63 4.49
CA ALA A 72 -17.04 8.57 3.65
C ALA A 72 -16.13 9.52 2.87
N GLU A 73 -14.99 9.94 3.43
CA GLU A 73 -14.00 10.72 2.68
C GLU A 73 -13.24 9.89 1.65
N LEU A 74 -12.87 8.65 2.00
CA LEU A 74 -12.28 7.72 1.05
C LEU A 74 -13.22 7.43 -0.12
N ASP A 75 -14.53 7.30 0.14
CA ASP A 75 -15.53 6.98 -0.88
C ASP A 75 -15.70 8.06 -1.94
N LYS A 76 -15.32 9.28 -1.66
CA LYS A 76 -15.32 10.39 -2.63
C LYS A 76 -14.22 10.27 -3.68
N LEU A 77 -13.20 9.44 -3.44
CA LEU A 77 -12.07 9.31 -4.35
C LEU A 77 -12.42 8.39 -5.53
N PRO A 78 -12.20 8.84 -6.77
CA PRO A 78 -12.51 8.05 -7.96
C PRO A 78 -11.55 6.87 -8.16
N HIS A 79 -10.30 7.01 -7.73
CA HIS A 79 -9.22 6.05 -7.93
C HIS A 79 -8.69 5.57 -6.59
N LYS A 80 -9.28 4.51 -6.06
CA LYS A 80 -8.88 3.93 -4.78
C LYS A 80 -8.97 2.42 -4.75
N VAL A 81 -8.12 1.82 -3.94
CA VAL A 81 -8.23 0.43 -3.47
C VAL A 81 -8.18 0.46 -1.95
N VAL A 82 -9.25 0.00 -1.31
CA VAL A 82 -9.36 -0.10 0.15
C VAL A 82 -9.56 -1.56 0.51
N LEU A 83 -8.66 -2.13 1.31
CA LEU A 83 -8.64 -3.56 1.60
C LEU A 83 -8.23 -3.85 3.04
N ASP A 84 -8.71 -4.96 3.61
CA ASP A 84 -8.27 -5.45 4.90
C ASP A 84 -7.00 -6.30 4.74
N VAL A 85 -5.85 -5.65 4.86
CA VAL A 85 -4.56 -6.32 4.62
C VAL A 85 -4.23 -7.38 5.66
N GLU A 86 -4.69 -7.24 6.90
CA GLU A 86 -4.45 -8.21 7.95
C GLU A 86 -5.25 -9.50 7.72
N GLU A 87 -6.51 -9.39 7.34
CA GLU A 87 -7.36 -10.56 7.04
C GLU A 87 -6.83 -11.31 5.83
N ILE A 88 -6.53 -10.61 4.73
CA ILE A 88 -5.96 -11.22 3.53
C ILE A 88 -4.60 -11.89 3.83
N ALA A 89 -3.75 -11.23 4.62
CA ALA A 89 -2.46 -11.80 5.01
C ALA A 89 -2.61 -13.07 5.86
N LYS A 90 -3.59 -13.10 6.76
CA LYS A 90 -3.93 -14.27 7.58
C LYS A 90 -4.37 -15.44 6.71
N GLU A 91 -5.22 -15.21 5.72
CA GLU A 91 -5.64 -16.22 4.74
C GLU A 91 -4.48 -16.72 3.88
N ALA A 92 -3.52 -15.84 3.56
CA ALA A 92 -2.30 -16.21 2.84
C ALA A 92 -1.30 -17.01 3.71
N GLY A 93 -1.51 -17.07 5.04
CA GLY A 93 -0.74 -17.89 5.97
C GLY A 93 -0.06 -17.12 7.12
N SER A 94 0.00 -15.79 7.10
CA SER A 94 0.57 -15.02 8.21
C SER A 94 0.20 -13.54 8.16
N VAL A 95 -0.33 -13.02 9.26
CA VAL A 95 -0.58 -11.57 9.44
C VAL A 95 0.69 -10.73 9.25
N ARG A 96 1.88 -11.30 9.46
CA ARG A 96 3.16 -10.61 9.21
C ARG A 96 3.41 -10.24 7.76
N ALA A 97 2.66 -10.83 6.82
CA ALA A 97 2.74 -10.53 5.40
C ALA A 97 1.78 -9.39 4.95
N ALA A 98 1.14 -8.68 5.87
CA ALA A 98 0.20 -7.59 5.56
C ALA A 98 0.82 -6.49 4.67
N ASN A 99 2.09 -6.15 4.89
CA ASN A 99 2.82 -5.20 4.03
C ASN A 99 3.04 -5.74 2.61
N ILE A 100 3.14 -7.06 2.44
CA ILE A 100 3.29 -7.70 1.12
C ILE A 100 1.94 -7.77 0.40
N VAL A 101 0.83 -7.98 1.12
CA VAL A 101 -0.53 -7.83 0.57
C VAL A 101 -0.70 -6.40 0.03
N MET A 102 -0.32 -5.40 0.82
CA MET A 102 -0.39 -3.99 0.41
C MET A 102 0.47 -3.71 -0.82
N LEU A 103 1.69 -4.26 -0.89
CA LEU A 103 2.55 -4.17 -2.08
C LEU A 103 1.88 -4.81 -3.29
N GLY A 104 1.26 -5.99 -3.13
CA GLY A 104 0.49 -6.64 -4.18
C GLY A 104 -0.64 -5.78 -4.70
N ALA A 105 -1.43 -5.19 -3.79
CA ALA A 105 -2.52 -4.29 -4.15
C ALA A 105 -2.05 -3.00 -4.86
N ALA A 106 -0.84 -2.54 -4.56
CA ALA A 106 -0.23 -1.38 -5.20
C ALA A 106 0.42 -1.70 -6.57
N ALA A 107 0.81 -2.95 -6.79
CA ALA A 107 1.57 -3.39 -7.97
C ALA A 107 0.96 -2.97 -9.32
N PRO A 108 -0.37 -3.01 -9.55
CA PRO A 108 -0.98 -2.56 -10.80
C PRO A 108 -0.72 -1.08 -11.14
N PHE A 109 -0.32 -0.27 -10.15
CA PHE A 109 -0.20 1.19 -10.24
C PHE A 109 1.24 1.70 -10.15
N ILE A 110 2.22 0.82 -9.85
CA ILE A 110 3.64 1.19 -9.69
C ILE A 110 4.35 1.35 -11.04
N GLY A 111 3.85 0.72 -12.10
CA GLY A 111 4.52 0.72 -13.41
C GLY A 111 5.68 -0.27 -13.52
N ILE A 112 5.78 -1.22 -12.59
CA ILE A 112 6.74 -2.34 -12.62
C ILE A 112 5.98 -3.61 -12.96
N GLU A 113 6.52 -4.43 -13.86
CA GLU A 113 5.94 -5.73 -14.21
C GLU A 113 5.86 -6.63 -12.96
N TYR A 114 4.73 -7.33 -12.83
CA TYR A 114 4.44 -8.16 -11.66
C TYR A 114 5.55 -9.21 -11.40
N ASP A 115 6.07 -9.85 -12.46
CA ASP A 115 7.13 -10.86 -12.36
C ASP A 115 8.42 -10.29 -11.75
N LYS A 116 8.71 -9.01 -11.99
CA LYS A 116 9.87 -8.34 -11.38
C LYS A 116 9.67 -8.13 -9.87
N ILE A 117 8.42 -7.84 -9.46
CA ILE A 117 8.07 -7.72 -8.04
C ILE A 117 8.18 -9.09 -7.36
N GLU A 118 7.69 -10.15 -7.99
CA GLU A 118 7.87 -11.53 -7.50
C GLU A 118 9.35 -11.91 -7.36
N ALA A 119 10.16 -11.59 -8.36
CA ALA A 119 11.60 -11.83 -8.31
C ALA A 119 12.25 -11.09 -7.12
N GLY A 120 11.83 -9.85 -6.86
CA GLY A 120 12.25 -9.09 -5.69
C GLY A 120 11.88 -9.78 -4.37
N ILE A 121 10.67 -10.30 -4.24
CA ILE A 121 10.23 -11.09 -3.07
C ILE A 121 11.13 -12.31 -2.88
N ARG A 122 11.41 -13.08 -3.93
CA ARG A 122 12.30 -14.24 -3.88
C ARG A 122 13.72 -13.86 -3.45
N GLN A 123 14.24 -12.75 -3.97
CA GLN A 123 15.56 -12.25 -3.60
C GLN A 123 15.64 -11.83 -2.12
N ILE A 124 14.65 -11.09 -1.62
CA ILE A 124 14.63 -10.59 -0.25
C ILE A 124 14.44 -11.71 0.77
N PHE A 125 13.52 -12.64 0.49
CA PHE A 125 13.13 -13.68 1.44
C PHE A 125 13.81 -15.03 1.21
N GLY A 126 14.54 -15.23 0.12
CA GLY A 126 15.15 -16.53 -0.25
C GLY A 126 16.05 -17.12 0.83
N ARG A 127 16.78 -16.28 1.56
CA ARG A 127 17.63 -16.73 2.69
C ARG A 127 16.84 -17.22 3.90
N LYS A 128 15.53 -16.98 3.96
CA LYS A 128 14.65 -17.37 5.08
C LYS A 128 13.94 -18.70 4.85
N GLY A 129 14.16 -19.33 3.70
CA GLY A 129 13.58 -20.62 3.31
C GLY A 129 12.36 -20.48 2.39
N GLU A 130 12.11 -21.54 1.63
CA GLU A 130 11.05 -21.61 0.59
C GLU A 130 9.65 -21.39 1.17
N ASP A 131 9.36 -21.86 2.36
CA ASP A 131 8.05 -21.67 3.00
C ASP A 131 7.73 -20.19 3.20
N ILE A 132 8.74 -19.39 3.62
CA ILE A 132 8.60 -17.95 3.81
C ILE A 132 8.45 -17.25 2.45
N VAL A 133 9.20 -17.67 1.45
CA VAL A 133 9.07 -17.14 0.08
C VAL A 133 7.65 -17.40 -0.43
N ASN A 134 7.18 -18.64 -0.37
CA ASN A 134 5.88 -19.03 -0.89
C ASN A 134 4.72 -18.34 -0.16
N MET A 135 4.82 -18.17 1.15
CA MET A 135 3.83 -17.41 1.93
C MET A 135 3.78 -15.94 1.47
N ASN A 136 4.93 -15.30 1.25
CA ASN A 136 4.95 -13.91 0.79
C ASN A 136 4.46 -13.78 -0.66
N LEU A 137 4.74 -14.74 -1.53
CA LEU A 137 4.21 -14.76 -2.90
C LEU A 137 2.69 -14.93 -2.93
N LYS A 138 2.13 -15.77 -2.05
CA LYS A 138 0.68 -15.89 -1.87
C LYS A 138 0.06 -14.56 -1.42
N ALA A 139 0.68 -13.90 -0.44
CA ALA A 139 0.23 -12.61 0.06
C ALA A 139 0.29 -11.52 -1.03
N LEU A 140 1.39 -11.47 -1.81
CA LEU A 140 1.54 -10.56 -2.94
C LEU A 140 0.42 -10.78 -3.96
N LYS A 141 0.21 -12.04 -4.36
CA LYS A 141 -0.80 -12.40 -5.34
C LYS A 141 -2.21 -12.07 -4.87
N ALA A 142 -2.55 -12.35 -3.62
CA ALA A 142 -3.87 -12.05 -3.05
C ALA A 142 -4.18 -10.55 -3.10
N GLY A 143 -3.23 -9.69 -2.73
CA GLY A 143 -3.36 -8.25 -2.86
C GLY A 143 -3.50 -7.78 -4.30
N TYR A 144 -2.72 -8.33 -5.21
CA TYR A 144 -2.76 -8.01 -6.64
C TYR A 144 -4.10 -8.38 -7.28
N ASP A 145 -4.56 -9.61 -7.08
CA ASP A 145 -5.82 -10.11 -7.66
C ASP A 145 -7.01 -9.27 -7.18
N LEU A 146 -7.03 -8.91 -5.89
CA LEU A 146 -8.08 -8.05 -5.34
C LEU A 146 -8.05 -6.66 -5.97
N ALA A 147 -6.88 -6.03 -6.08
CA ALA A 147 -6.76 -4.70 -6.69
C ALA A 147 -7.19 -4.70 -8.16
N GLN A 148 -6.89 -5.77 -8.90
CA GLN A 148 -7.35 -5.94 -10.28
C GLN A 148 -8.88 -6.05 -10.39
N SER A 149 -9.55 -6.66 -9.41
CA SER A 149 -11.01 -6.80 -9.38
C SER A 149 -11.74 -5.49 -9.03
N LEU A 150 -11.04 -4.55 -8.39
CA LEU A 150 -11.58 -3.25 -7.95
C LEU A 150 -11.24 -2.10 -8.94
N ARG A 151 -10.44 -2.38 -9.95
CA ARG A 151 -10.03 -1.44 -11.01
C ARG A 151 -11.06 -1.42 -12.14
#